data_c937bef22f6ae6fc705dd25cd3e9ab0a
#
_entry.id   c937bef22f6ae6fc705dd25cd3e9ab0a
#
_cell.length_a   1.000
_cell.length_b   1.000
_cell.length_c   1.000
_cell.angle_alpha   90.00
_cell.angle_beta   90.00
_cell.angle_gamma   90.00
#
_symmetry.space_group_name_H-M   'P 1'
#
loop_
_entity.id
_entity.type
_entity.pdbx_description
1 polymer ?
#
loop_
_entity_poly.entity_id
_entity_poly.type
_entity_poly.pdbx_seq_one_letter_code
_entity_poly.pdbx_strand_id
1 'polypeptide(L)'
;MKLNLATTTNGAVFLPHQVAESMPFSSNKLPEILNRFSLKENSAEAEIIKKELEECEEPAMEGEARYCATSLQSLIHFSTSKLGRNVNVLTNEVKTGSQEYEFGVGMKRVADKSVVCHKMNYPYVVFYYHTLTKTRTYMIPLVGADGSKSKAMAACHSDTSCGLPSAQN
;
A
#
# COMPACT_ATOMS: atom_id res chain seq x y z
N MET A 1 4.73 1.35 -23.23
CA MET A 1 4.12 0.51 -22.16
C MET A 1 2.88 1.24 -21.67
N LYS A 2 1.73 0.59 -21.74
CA LYS A 2 0.45 1.16 -21.32
C LYS A 2 0.11 0.66 -19.90
N LEU A 3 -0.36 1.54 -19.06
CA LEU A 3 -0.77 1.25 -17.68
C LEU A 3 -2.28 1.45 -17.56
N ASN A 4 -2.98 0.45 -17.05
CA ASN A 4 -4.37 0.56 -16.63
C ASN A 4 -4.41 0.82 -15.12
N LEU A 5 -4.84 2.01 -14.73
CA LEU A 5 -4.97 2.42 -13.35
C LEU A 5 -6.45 2.41 -12.95
N ALA A 6 -6.79 1.55 -11.99
CA ALA A 6 -8.13 1.55 -11.40
C ALA A 6 -8.22 2.63 -10.32
N THR A 7 -9.25 3.44 -10.37
CA THR A 7 -9.55 4.43 -9.34
C THR A 7 -10.39 3.80 -8.24
N THR A 8 -9.89 3.81 -7.01
CA THR A 8 -10.69 3.50 -5.82
C THR A 8 -11.04 4.79 -5.09
N THR A 9 -12.24 5.29 -5.31
CA THR A 9 -12.82 6.43 -4.56
C THR A 9 -13.70 5.91 -3.44
N ASN A 10 -13.15 5.23 -2.45
CA ASN A 10 -13.87 4.99 -1.21
C ASN A 10 -13.24 5.86 -0.14
N GLY A 11 -14.00 6.82 0.37
CA GLY A 11 -13.67 7.64 1.54
C GLY A 11 -13.59 6.80 2.81
N ALA A 12 -12.73 5.80 2.79
CA ALA A 12 -12.50 4.90 3.90
C ALA A 12 -11.78 5.69 5.01
N VAL A 13 -12.36 5.72 6.19
CA VAL A 13 -11.84 6.41 7.37
C VAL A 13 -11.26 5.39 8.33
N PHE A 14 -10.12 5.72 8.95
CA PHE A 14 -9.59 4.91 10.04
C PHE A 14 -10.57 4.84 11.21
N LEU A 15 -10.61 3.70 11.86
CA LEU A 15 -11.28 3.58 13.15
C LEU A 15 -10.58 4.47 14.19
N PRO A 16 -11.32 5.02 15.17
CA PRO A 16 -10.70 5.64 16.33
C PRO A 16 -9.70 4.67 16.97
N HIS A 17 -8.57 5.19 17.44
CA HIS A 17 -7.46 4.37 17.95
C HIS A 17 -7.89 3.32 18.99
N GLN A 18 -8.65 3.74 19.99
CA GLN A 18 -9.18 2.83 21.02
C GLN A 18 -10.07 1.71 20.47
N VAL A 19 -10.86 2.01 19.42
CA VAL A 19 -11.69 1.01 18.75
C VAL A 19 -10.80 0.05 17.96
N ALA A 20 -9.84 0.57 17.21
CA ALA A 20 -8.90 -0.24 16.43
C ALA A 20 -8.07 -1.20 17.32
N GLU A 21 -7.63 -0.74 18.49
CA GLU A 21 -6.91 -1.58 19.46
C GLU A 21 -7.78 -2.70 20.07
N SER A 22 -9.08 -2.49 20.16
CA SER A 22 -10.04 -3.50 20.65
C SER A 22 -10.44 -4.53 19.59
N MET A 23 -10.07 -4.29 18.32
CA MET A 23 -10.40 -5.18 17.22
C MET A 23 -9.32 -6.27 17.08
N PRO A 24 -9.70 -7.54 16.99
CA PRO A 24 -8.73 -8.58 16.72
C PRO A 24 -8.13 -8.37 15.33
N PHE A 25 -6.80 -8.48 15.24
CA PHE A 25 -6.06 -8.36 13.98
C PHE A 25 -4.91 -9.38 13.99
N SER A 26 -5.25 -10.65 13.82
CA SER A 26 -4.29 -11.74 13.73
C SER A 26 -4.94 -12.99 13.11
N SER A 27 -4.18 -13.80 12.38
CA SER A 27 -4.65 -15.01 11.70
C SER A 27 -5.24 -16.03 12.68
N ASN A 28 -4.67 -16.15 13.88
CA ASN A 28 -5.18 -17.04 14.93
C ASN A 28 -6.53 -16.59 15.53
N LYS A 29 -6.98 -15.37 15.22
CA LYS A 29 -8.27 -14.80 15.60
C LYS A 29 -9.26 -14.72 14.43
N LEU A 30 -8.95 -15.36 13.31
CA LEU A 30 -9.80 -15.33 12.12
C LEU A 30 -11.27 -15.68 12.41
N PRO A 31 -11.62 -16.73 13.17
CA PRO A 31 -13.03 -17.06 13.48
C PRO A 31 -13.74 -15.92 14.23
N GLU A 32 -13.06 -15.28 15.19
CA GLU A 32 -13.59 -14.13 15.94
C GLU A 32 -13.81 -12.94 15.02
N ILE A 33 -12.88 -12.65 14.12
CA ILE A 33 -12.99 -11.59 13.12
C ILE A 33 -14.18 -11.82 12.21
N LEU A 34 -14.30 -13.03 11.62
CA LEU A 34 -15.40 -13.37 10.72
C LEU A 34 -16.76 -13.24 11.40
N ASN A 35 -16.88 -13.72 12.64
CA ASN A 35 -18.11 -13.58 13.43
C ASN A 35 -18.47 -12.11 13.67
N ARG A 36 -17.48 -11.28 14.01
CA ARG A 36 -17.68 -9.84 14.29
C ARG A 36 -18.18 -9.07 13.09
N PHE A 37 -17.78 -9.47 11.89
CA PHE A 37 -18.21 -8.86 10.62
C PHE A 37 -19.34 -9.63 9.94
N SER A 38 -19.92 -10.65 10.61
CA SER A 38 -21.00 -11.49 10.06
C SER A 38 -20.65 -12.14 8.72
N LEU A 39 -19.38 -12.56 8.56
CA LEU A 39 -18.88 -13.23 7.39
C LEU A 39 -18.87 -14.75 7.57
N LYS A 40 -19.14 -15.47 6.48
CA LYS A 40 -19.11 -16.95 6.47
C LYS A 40 -17.67 -17.45 6.34
N GLU A 41 -17.29 -18.47 7.10
CA GLU A 41 -15.93 -19.04 7.10
C GLU A 41 -15.44 -19.51 5.74
N ASN A 42 -16.35 -19.98 4.87
CA ASN A 42 -15.98 -20.49 3.53
C ASN A 42 -16.35 -19.48 2.42
N SER A 43 -16.40 -18.19 2.74
CA SER A 43 -16.66 -17.15 1.74
C SER A 43 -15.36 -16.65 1.09
N ALA A 44 -15.48 -16.05 -0.10
CA ALA A 44 -14.35 -15.43 -0.77
C ALA A 44 -13.75 -14.28 0.08
N GLU A 45 -14.60 -13.56 0.81
CA GLU A 45 -14.19 -12.50 1.73
C GLU A 45 -13.35 -13.05 2.89
N ALA A 46 -13.71 -14.22 3.44
CA ALA A 46 -12.95 -14.85 4.51
C ALA A 46 -11.54 -15.25 4.04
N GLU A 47 -11.42 -15.79 2.82
CA GLU A 47 -10.13 -16.14 2.23
C GLU A 47 -9.26 -14.90 1.97
N ILE A 48 -9.88 -13.78 1.55
CA ILE A 48 -9.17 -12.50 1.37
C ILE A 48 -8.64 -12.03 2.73
N ILE A 49 -9.50 -11.94 3.76
CA ILE A 49 -9.11 -11.50 5.09
C ILE A 49 -7.98 -12.36 5.67
N LYS A 50 -8.06 -13.68 5.48
CA LYS A 50 -7.02 -14.60 5.92
C LYS A 50 -5.67 -14.27 5.28
N LYS A 51 -5.63 -14.09 3.96
CA LYS A 51 -4.41 -13.73 3.23
C LYS A 51 -3.82 -12.39 3.67
N GLU A 52 -4.68 -11.37 3.88
CA GLU A 52 -4.25 -10.06 4.35
C GLU A 52 -3.62 -10.14 5.76
N LEU A 53 -4.17 -10.97 6.65
CA LEU A 53 -3.61 -11.20 7.97
C LEU A 53 -2.26 -11.96 7.89
N GLU A 54 -2.19 -13.01 7.08
CA GLU A 54 -0.97 -13.79 6.86
C GLU A 54 0.14 -12.88 6.30
N GLU A 55 -0.16 -12.01 5.33
CA GLU A 55 0.79 -11.03 4.80
C GLU A 55 1.33 -10.09 5.88
N CYS A 56 0.47 -9.64 6.80
CA CYS A 56 0.88 -8.80 7.92
C CYS A 56 1.77 -9.51 8.94
N GLU A 57 1.61 -10.83 9.08
CA GLU A 57 2.34 -11.66 10.04
C GLU A 57 3.64 -12.24 9.47
N GLU A 58 3.82 -12.20 8.15
CA GLU A 58 5.06 -12.64 7.53
C GLU A 58 6.27 -11.88 8.06
N PRO A 59 7.39 -12.54 8.35
CA PRO A 59 8.61 -11.87 8.78
C PRO A 59 9.14 -10.95 7.68
N ALA A 60 9.63 -9.79 8.09
CA ALA A 60 10.28 -8.86 7.18
C ALA A 60 11.53 -9.49 6.56
N MET A 61 11.82 -9.17 5.30
CA MET A 61 13.07 -9.55 4.64
C MET A 61 14.25 -8.76 5.23
N GLU A 62 15.47 -9.24 4.97
CA GLU A 62 16.67 -8.50 5.36
C GLU A 62 16.67 -7.08 4.76
N GLY A 63 16.88 -6.08 5.60
CA GLY A 63 16.84 -4.66 5.19
C GLY A 63 15.44 -4.07 5.02
N GLU A 64 14.40 -4.86 5.20
CA GLU A 64 13.02 -4.41 5.20
C GLU A 64 12.53 -4.05 6.61
N ALA A 65 11.66 -3.05 6.70
CA ALA A 65 10.77 -2.87 7.84
C ALA A 65 9.35 -2.78 7.32
N ARG A 66 8.44 -3.58 7.91
CA ARG A 66 7.03 -3.68 7.53
C ARG A 66 6.12 -3.52 8.74
N TYR A 67 4.91 -3.04 8.51
CA TYR A 67 3.92 -2.84 9.56
C TYR A 67 2.52 -2.70 8.97
N CYS A 68 1.52 -3.35 9.56
CA CYS A 68 0.12 -3.14 9.23
C CYS A 68 -0.52 -2.17 10.22
N ALA A 69 -0.85 -0.97 9.74
CA ALA A 69 -1.46 0.07 10.55
C ALA A 69 -2.99 -0.05 10.53
N THR A 70 -3.58 -0.28 11.69
CA THR A 70 -5.03 -0.36 11.90
C THR A 70 -5.64 0.96 12.36
N SER A 71 -4.81 1.97 12.64
CA SER A 71 -5.23 3.31 13.05
C SER A 71 -4.31 4.38 12.47
N LEU A 72 -4.82 5.61 12.37
CA LEU A 72 -4.01 6.77 11.93
C LEU A 72 -2.81 7.00 12.86
N GLN A 73 -2.98 6.79 14.16
CA GLN A 73 -1.91 6.98 15.13
C GLN A 73 -0.75 6.00 14.91
N SER A 74 -1.06 4.71 14.70
CA SER A 74 -0.04 3.68 14.43
C SER A 74 0.68 3.93 13.10
N LEU A 75 -0.04 4.43 12.09
CA LEU A 75 0.53 4.88 10.82
C LEU A 75 1.56 5.99 11.01
N ILE A 76 1.17 7.07 11.69
CA ILE A 76 2.04 8.22 11.95
C ILE A 76 3.27 7.77 12.73
N HIS A 77 3.08 6.95 13.77
CA HIS A 77 4.17 6.44 14.60
C HIS A 77 5.18 5.63 13.77
N PHE A 78 4.72 4.68 12.97
CA PHE A 78 5.61 3.88 12.09
C PHE A 78 6.36 4.78 11.09
N SER A 79 5.65 5.64 10.37
CA SER A 79 6.25 6.51 9.36
C SER A 79 7.30 7.44 9.95
N THR A 80 7.00 8.08 11.09
CA THR A 80 7.93 8.99 11.75
C THR A 80 9.12 8.27 12.38
N SER A 81 8.95 7.03 12.82
CA SER A 81 10.06 6.20 13.34
C SER A 81 11.09 5.86 12.26
N LYS A 82 10.64 5.75 10.99
CA LYS A 82 11.51 5.40 9.85
C LYS A 82 12.07 6.60 9.12
N LEU A 83 11.29 7.68 8.99
CA LEU A 83 11.62 8.84 8.17
C LEU A 83 11.97 10.09 8.99
N GLY A 84 11.75 10.08 10.31
CA GLY A 84 11.86 11.26 11.15
C GLY A 84 10.57 12.08 11.17
N ARG A 85 10.59 13.24 11.82
CA ARG A 85 9.37 14.05 12.06
C ARG A 85 8.89 14.83 10.83
N ASN A 86 9.75 15.10 9.87
CA ASN A 86 9.43 15.86 8.67
C ASN A 86 9.12 14.89 7.52
N VAL A 87 7.88 14.46 7.43
CA VAL A 87 7.40 13.51 6.41
C VAL A 87 6.54 14.24 5.39
N ASN A 88 6.86 14.06 4.10
CA ASN A 88 6.00 14.48 3.01
C ASN A 88 5.17 13.30 2.53
N VAL A 89 3.86 13.51 2.38
CA VAL A 89 2.96 12.51 1.81
C VAL A 89 2.87 12.71 0.31
N LEU A 90 3.15 11.67 -0.45
CA LEU A 90 3.04 11.65 -1.90
C LEU A 90 1.94 10.67 -2.30
N THR A 91 1.06 11.09 -3.18
CA THR A 91 -0.06 10.27 -3.66
C THR A 91 -0.05 10.20 -5.19
N ASN A 92 -0.59 9.11 -5.72
CA ASN A 92 -0.91 9.03 -7.13
C ASN A 92 -2.07 9.98 -7.44
N GLU A 93 -1.92 10.79 -8.44
CA GLU A 93 -3.02 11.60 -8.97
C GLU A 93 -3.51 10.95 -10.27
N VAL A 94 -4.67 10.31 -10.20
CA VAL A 94 -5.33 9.71 -11.34
C VAL A 94 -6.74 10.28 -11.41
N LYS A 95 -7.12 10.81 -12.57
CA LYS A 95 -8.49 11.29 -12.78
C LYS A 95 -9.47 10.12 -12.75
N THR A 96 -10.70 10.38 -12.32
CA THR A 96 -11.77 9.38 -12.22
C THR A 96 -12.06 8.75 -13.59
N GLY A 97 -12.01 7.42 -13.65
CA GLY A 97 -12.30 6.60 -14.83
C GLY A 97 -11.19 5.58 -15.08
N SER A 98 -11.52 4.52 -15.78
CA SER A 98 -10.52 3.59 -16.31
C SER A 98 -9.95 4.19 -17.58
N GLN A 99 -8.72 4.71 -17.53
CA GLN A 99 -8.02 5.26 -18.68
C GLN A 99 -6.69 4.56 -18.89
N GLU A 100 -6.34 4.39 -20.16
CA GLU A 100 -4.98 4.02 -20.52
C GLU A 100 -4.07 5.23 -20.44
N TYR A 101 -2.91 5.06 -19.82
CA TYR A 101 -1.88 6.08 -19.67
C TYR A 101 -0.57 5.62 -20.31
N GLU A 102 0.12 6.57 -20.91
CA GLU A 102 1.51 6.41 -21.35
C GLU A 102 2.44 7.21 -20.44
N PHE A 103 3.68 6.77 -20.34
CA PHE A 103 4.69 7.54 -19.60
C PHE A 103 5.01 8.84 -20.33
N GLY A 104 4.83 9.94 -19.63
CA GLY A 104 5.27 11.25 -20.07
C GLY A 104 6.78 11.46 -19.86
N VAL A 105 7.29 12.51 -20.44
CA VAL A 105 8.70 12.93 -20.30
C VAL A 105 8.89 13.68 -18.99
N GLY A 106 10.06 13.51 -18.35
CA GLY A 106 10.43 14.31 -17.17
C GLY A 106 10.26 13.59 -15.84
N MET A 107 10.55 12.29 -15.79
CA MET A 107 10.66 11.55 -14.52
C MET A 107 11.63 12.28 -13.56
N LYS A 108 11.19 12.44 -12.29
CA LYS A 108 11.99 13.12 -11.25
C LYS A 108 12.13 12.24 -10.03
N ARG A 109 13.36 12.12 -9.52
CA ARG A 109 13.58 11.55 -8.19
C ARG A 109 13.09 12.54 -7.14
N VAL A 110 12.24 12.08 -6.23
CA VAL A 110 11.59 12.93 -5.22
C VAL A 110 11.98 12.57 -3.79
N ALA A 111 12.47 11.33 -3.55
CA ALA A 111 12.97 10.92 -2.25
C ALA A 111 14.01 9.79 -2.35
N ASP A 112 14.92 9.75 -1.39
CA ASP A 112 15.95 8.72 -1.19
C ASP A 112 15.58 7.71 -0.10
N LYS A 113 14.57 8.04 0.69
CA LYS A 113 13.94 7.16 1.68
C LYS A 113 12.46 7.39 1.61
N SER A 114 11.71 6.31 1.58
CA SER A 114 10.26 6.37 1.62
C SER A 114 9.69 5.14 2.33
N VAL A 115 8.54 5.34 2.92
CA VAL A 115 7.66 4.27 3.36
C VAL A 115 6.56 4.17 2.32
N VAL A 116 6.41 3.01 1.73
CA VAL A 116 5.34 2.70 0.78
C VAL A 116 4.13 2.21 1.54
N CYS A 117 2.94 2.61 1.08
CA CYS A 117 1.68 2.37 1.76
C CYS A 117 0.69 1.75 0.78
N HIS A 118 0.17 0.58 1.13
CA HIS A 118 -0.84 -0.14 0.37
C HIS A 118 -2.10 -0.31 1.22
N LYS A 119 -3.26 0.09 0.67
CA LYS A 119 -4.54 -0.19 1.32
C LYS A 119 -4.82 -1.67 1.22
N MET A 120 -5.13 -2.30 2.34
CA MET A 120 -5.49 -3.70 2.43
C MET A 120 -6.98 -3.91 2.18
N ASN A 121 -7.34 -5.09 1.70
CA ASN A 121 -8.72 -5.48 1.47
C ASN A 121 -9.31 -6.13 2.74
N TYR A 122 -9.53 -5.30 3.73
CA TYR A 122 -9.96 -5.69 5.08
C TYR A 122 -11.28 -4.98 5.44
N PRO A 123 -12.12 -5.53 6.35
CA PRO A 123 -13.45 -4.97 6.68
C PRO A 123 -13.45 -3.53 7.20
N TYR A 124 -12.34 -3.05 7.73
CA TYR A 124 -12.13 -1.64 8.06
C TYR A 124 -10.78 -1.16 7.50
N VAL A 125 -10.47 0.12 7.64
CA VAL A 125 -9.26 0.69 7.05
C VAL A 125 -8.02 0.16 7.74
N VAL A 126 -7.26 -0.63 7.01
CA VAL A 126 -5.92 -1.09 7.34
C VAL A 126 -5.00 -0.77 6.18
N PHE A 127 -3.79 -0.34 6.49
CA PHE A 127 -2.76 -0.14 5.49
C PHE A 127 -1.52 -0.96 5.83
N TYR A 128 -1.02 -1.66 4.84
CA TYR A 128 0.29 -2.28 4.87
C TYR A 128 1.37 -1.26 4.52
N TYR A 129 2.33 -1.10 5.39
CA TYR A 129 3.47 -0.21 5.25
C TYR A 129 4.74 -1.00 5.16
N HIS A 130 5.60 -0.66 4.20
CA HIS A 130 6.93 -1.20 4.15
C HIS A 130 7.95 -0.18 3.66
N THR A 131 9.19 -0.37 4.07
CA THR A 131 10.35 0.38 3.60
C THR A 131 11.54 -0.54 3.50
N LEU A 132 12.36 -0.35 2.49
CA LEU A 132 13.63 -1.03 2.29
C LEU A 132 14.78 -0.03 2.40
N THR A 133 15.94 -0.50 2.82
CA THR A 133 17.11 0.34 3.13
C THR A 133 17.55 1.20 1.94
N LYS A 134 17.39 0.69 0.71
CA LYS A 134 17.78 1.37 -0.54
C LYS A 134 16.57 1.65 -1.43
N THR A 135 15.55 2.30 -0.88
CA THR A 135 14.38 2.73 -1.66
C THR A 135 14.61 4.12 -2.25
N ARG A 136 14.33 4.27 -3.53
CA ARG A 136 14.28 5.56 -4.23
C ARG A 136 12.89 5.79 -4.76
N THR A 137 12.35 6.97 -4.56
CA THR A 137 11.01 7.32 -5.05
C THR A 137 11.11 8.31 -6.19
N TYR A 138 10.35 8.02 -7.23
CA TYR A 138 10.27 8.83 -8.45
C TYR A 138 8.83 9.28 -8.68
N MET A 139 8.68 10.52 -9.13
CA MET A 139 7.45 11.01 -9.73
C MET A 139 7.54 10.80 -11.24
N ILE A 140 6.57 10.12 -11.79
CA ILE A 140 6.47 9.78 -13.21
C ILE A 140 5.26 10.51 -13.79
N PRO A 141 5.46 11.45 -14.74
CA PRO A 141 4.35 12.04 -15.47
C PRO A 141 3.60 10.97 -16.28
N LEU A 142 2.28 11.08 -16.34
CA LEU A 142 1.42 10.21 -17.12
C LEU A 142 0.59 11.07 -18.06
N VAL A 143 0.37 10.56 -19.28
CA VAL A 143 -0.48 11.18 -20.31
C VAL A 143 -1.57 10.19 -20.69
N GLY A 144 -2.82 10.56 -20.48
CA GLY A 144 -3.96 9.76 -20.88
C GLY A 144 -4.21 9.80 -22.39
N ALA A 145 -4.92 8.84 -22.91
CA ALA A 145 -5.30 8.77 -24.34
C ALA A 145 -6.12 10.00 -24.79
N ASP A 146 -6.80 10.65 -23.84
CA ASP A 146 -7.54 11.92 -24.03
C ASP A 146 -6.69 13.17 -23.90
N GLY A 147 -5.37 13.03 -23.72
CA GLY A 147 -4.44 14.14 -23.48
C GLY A 147 -4.43 14.64 -22.03
N SER A 148 -5.18 14.03 -21.13
CA SER A 148 -5.16 14.37 -19.71
C SER A 148 -3.78 14.10 -19.10
N LYS A 149 -3.38 14.96 -18.16
CA LYS A 149 -2.11 14.82 -17.44
C LYS A 149 -2.36 14.33 -16.02
N SER A 150 -1.60 13.35 -15.61
CA SER A 150 -1.60 12.75 -14.28
C SER A 150 -0.17 12.50 -13.82
N LYS A 151 0.01 12.01 -12.60
CA LYS A 151 1.32 11.59 -12.11
C LYS A 151 1.22 10.34 -11.25
N ALA A 152 2.19 9.47 -11.40
CA ALA A 152 2.37 8.28 -10.56
C ALA A 152 3.61 8.45 -9.69
N MET A 153 3.55 7.88 -8.49
CA MET A 153 4.72 7.70 -7.62
C MET A 153 5.19 6.25 -7.74
N ALA A 154 6.46 6.06 -8.05
CA ALA A 154 7.09 4.76 -8.15
C ALA A 154 8.19 4.63 -7.10
N ALA A 155 8.10 3.63 -6.25
CA ALA A 155 9.16 3.24 -5.34
C ALA A 155 10.02 2.14 -5.99
N CYS A 156 11.32 2.38 -6.12
CA CYS A 156 12.28 1.42 -6.66
C CYS A 156 13.18 0.93 -5.53
N HIS A 157 13.19 -0.38 -5.34
CA HIS A 157 14.05 -1.06 -4.38
C HIS A 157 15.26 -1.61 -5.13
N SER A 158 16.47 -1.18 -4.74
CA SER A 158 17.72 -1.58 -5.43
C SER A 158 18.50 -2.67 -4.71
N ASP A 159 18.00 -3.13 -3.58
CA ASP A 159 18.59 -4.15 -2.70
C ASP A 159 17.80 -5.48 -2.66
N THR A 160 16.72 -5.57 -3.41
CA THR A 160 15.99 -6.82 -3.54
C THR A 160 16.76 -7.75 -4.46
N SER A 161 17.21 -8.88 -3.93
CA SER A 161 17.71 -10.02 -4.69
C SER A 161 16.59 -10.77 -5.46
N CYS A 162 15.39 -10.28 -5.42
CA CYS A 162 14.28 -10.74 -6.27
C CYS A 162 14.61 -10.37 -7.70
N GLY A 163 15.19 -11.33 -8.44
CA GLY A 163 15.47 -11.16 -9.84
C GLY A 163 14.25 -10.65 -10.58
N LEU A 164 14.36 -9.48 -11.17
CA LEU A 164 13.47 -9.11 -12.26
C LEU A 164 13.46 -10.30 -13.24
N PRO A 165 12.31 -10.81 -13.67
CA PRO A 165 12.29 -11.73 -14.77
C PRO A 165 13.05 -11.04 -15.89
N SER A 166 14.18 -11.64 -16.29
CA SER A 166 14.93 -11.19 -17.44
C SER A 166 13.96 -11.02 -18.59
N ALA A 167 13.85 -9.80 -19.12
CA ALA A 167 13.16 -9.59 -20.35
C ALA A 167 13.83 -10.52 -21.38
N GLN A 168 13.15 -11.61 -21.68
CA GLN A 168 13.54 -12.45 -22.81
C GLN A 168 13.28 -11.62 -24.07
N ASN A 169 14.37 -11.37 -24.80
CA ASN A 169 14.36 -10.80 -26.14
C ASN A 169 13.49 -11.61 -27.10
#